data_29bf0084602176522c5f87863901551d
#
_entry.id   29bf0084602176522c5f87863901551d
#
_cell.length_a   1.000
_cell.length_b   1.000
_cell.length_c   1.000
_cell.angle_alpha   90.00
_cell.angle_beta   90.00
_cell.angle_gamma   90.00
#
_symmetry.space_group_name_H-M   'P 1'
#
loop_
_entity.id
_entity.type
_entity.pdbx_description
1 polymer ?
#
loop_
_entity_poly.entity_id
_entity_poly.type
_entity_poly.pdbx_seq_one_letter_code
_entity_poly.pdbx_strand_id
1 'polypeptide(L)'
;MLIFPAIDIIDGKPVRLFKGDFSTAHQVAGDAVETAFGFLKAGCKWVHMVDLDGSLKKEPVNAQTFINVAKETGLRVELGGGIRTMNDIDFYINNGISRIILGSVALKNPELVKEAVKEFESKIAVGIDAKSEYVATEGWVEKSDVYFTNLAKRMEDVGVKNIIFTDISRDGTLTGPNLEQLVEINNAVSCDITASGGVTNINDIRKLKSKNLYGAICGKSIYEGTLDLKQAVEA
;
A
#
# COMPACT_ATOMS: atom_id res chain seq x y z
N MET A 1 -6.28 -5.96 14.16
CA MET A 1 -5.93 -5.13 12.99
C MET A 1 -4.58 -5.58 12.49
N LEU A 2 -4.34 -5.66 11.18
CA LEU A 2 -3.04 -6.02 10.62
C LEU A 2 -2.11 -4.80 10.56
N ILE A 3 -0.81 -5.03 10.74
CA ILE A 3 0.23 -4.01 10.54
C ILE A 3 1.03 -4.40 9.31
N PHE A 4 1.16 -3.45 8.39
CA PHE A 4 1.89 -3.56 7.14
C PHE A 4 3.08 -2.58 7.18
N PRO A 5 4.26 -3.03 7.65
CA PRO A 5 5.46 -2.20 7.50
C PRO A 5 5.77 -2.00 6.01
N ALA A 6 6.21 -0.80 5.63
CA ALA A 6 6.37 -0.43 4.23
C ALA A 6 7.84 -0.34 3.80
N ILE A 7 8.14 -0.87 2.61
CA ILE A 7 9.42 -0.71 1.91
C ILE A 7 9.14 -0.22 0.49
N ASP A 8 9.53 1.01 0.19
CA ASP A 8 9.50 1.57 -1.15
C ASP A 8 10.87 1.35 -1.81
N ILE A 9 10.89 1.01 -3.10
CA ILE A 9 12.12 0.68 -3.83
C ILE A 9 12.34 1.65 -4.99
N ILE A 10 13.55 2.22 -5.04
CA ILE A 10 14.14 2.90 -6.21
C ILE A 10 15.52 2.28 -6.44
N ASP A 11 15.79 1.89 -7.69
CA ASP A 11 17.09 1.32 -8.12
C ASP A 11 17.54 0.16 -7.18
N GLY A 12 16.59 -0.73 -6.84
CA GLY A 12 16.81 -1.87 -5.97
C GLY A 12 17.01 -1.55 -4.48
N LYS A 13 16.92 -0.30 -4.06
CA LYS A 13 17.23 0.16 -2.69
C LYS A 13 15.99 0.63 -1.94
N PRO A 14 15.88 0.32 -0.64
CA PRO A 14 14.84 0.87 0.23
C PRO A 14 14.98 2.39 0.40
N VAL A 15 13.92 3.11 0.05
CA VAL A 15 13.88 4.59 0.11
C VAL A 15 12.59 5.08 0.78
N ARG A 16 12.57 6.38 1.11
CA ARG A 16 11.35 7.10 1.48
C ARG A 16 11.24 8.39 0.68
N LEU A 17 9.99 8.74 0.38
CA LEU A 17 9.60 10.01 -0.20
C LEU A 17 8.86 10.86 0.82
N PHE A 18 8.82 12.16 0.62
CA PHE A 18 7.93 13.07 1.34
C PHE A 18 6.77 13.48 0.42
N LYS A 19 5.54 13.10 0.79
CA LYS A 19 4.32 13.36 -0.01
C LYS A 19 4.44 12.91 -1.47
N GLY A 20 5.14 11.81 -1.73
CA GLY A 20 5.34 11.26 -3.07
C GLY A 20 6.29 12.05 -3.97
N ASP A 21 6.97 13.06 -3.47
CA ASP A 21 7.93 13.84 -4.26
C ASP A 21 9.25 13.08 -4.45
N PHE A 22 9.51 12.63 -5.66
CA PHE A 22 10.72 11.89 -6.03
C PHE A 22 12.01 12.68 -5.80
N SER A 23 11.96 14.01 -5.83
CA SER A 23 13.13 14.85 -5.54
C SER A 23 13.58 14.76 -4.08
N THR A 24 12.71 14.29 -3.20
CA THR A 24 12.98 14.08 -1.77
C THR A 24 13.45 12.68 -1.44
N ALA A 25 13.62 11.81 -2.45
CA ALA A 25 14.01 10.43 -2.25
C ALA A 25 15.33 10.32 -1.48
N HIS A 26 15.31 9.55 -0.41
CA HIS A 26 16.51 9.25 0.37
C HIS A 26 16.48 7.79 0.82
N GLN A 27 17.65 7.16 0.81
CA GLN A 27 17.81 5.78 1.25
C GLN A 27 17.61 5.68 2.78
N VAL A 28 16.81 4.71 3.22
CA VAL A 28 16.48 4.50 4.64
C VAL A 28 17.01 3.18 5.20
N ALA A 29 17.43 2.26 4.35
CA ALA A 29 18.04 0.99 4.73
C ALA A 29 19.01 0.50 3.66
N GLY A 30 19.89 -0.43 4.01
CA GLY A 30 20.90 -0.97 3.10
C GLY A 30 20.32 -1.96 2.11
N ASP A 31 19.45 -2.87 2.58
CA ASP A 31 18.92 -3.99 1.83
C ASP A 31 17.46 -4.27 2.20
N ALA A 32 16.65 -4.63 1.20
CA ALA A 32 15.22 -4.87 1.39
C ALA A 32 14.93 -6.19 2.13
N VAL A 33 15.70 -7.24 1.87
CA VAL A 33 15.52 -8.56 2.51
C VAL A 33 15.93 -8.46 3.98
N GLU A 34 17.05 -7.81 4.29
CA GLU A 34 17.50 -7.58 5.67
C GLU A 34 16.47 -6.76 6.45
N THR A 35 15.93 -5.69 5.84
CA THR A 35 14.88 -4.87 6.43
C THR A 35 13.64 -5.69 6.73
N ALA A 36 13.20 -6.52 5.79
CA ALA A 36 12.04 -7.39 5.94
C ALA A 36 12.25 -8.47 7.01
N PHE A 37 13.46 -9.02 7.19
CA PHE A 37 13.78 -9.88 8.34
C PHE A 37 13.61 -9.15 9.68
N GLY A 38 13.93 -7.85 9.75
CA GLY A 38 13.64 -7.02 10.92
C GLY A 38 12.14 -6.99 11.23
N PHE A 39 11.29 -6.84 10.22
CA PHE A 39 9.84 -6.86 10.36
C PHE A 39 9.29 -8.22 10.80
N LEU A 40 9.83 -9.29 10.23
CA LEU A 40 9.49 -10.66 10.65
C LEU A 40 9.83 -10.89 12.13
N LYS A 41 11.02 -10.47 12.58
CA LYS A 41 11.44 -10.57 14.00
C LYS A 41 10.55 -9.76 14.94
N ALA A 42 9.98 -8.65 14.48
CA ALA A 42 8.99 -7.87 15.23
C ALA A 42 7.60 -8.53 15.28
N GLY A 43 7.38 -9.64 14.57
CA GLY A 43 6.12 -10.40 14.57
C GLY A 43 5.16 -10.05 13.44
N CYS A 44 5.58 -9.24 12.46
CA CYS A 44 4.77 -8.95 11.28
C CYS A 44 4.56 -10.21 10.43
N LYS A 45 3.40 -10.28 9.80
CA LYS A 45 3.04 -11.37 8.85
C LYS A 45 3.01 -10.88 7.41
N TRP A 46 2.93 -9.57 7.23
CA TRP A 46 2.86 -8.91 5.95
C TRP A 46 3.93 -7.83 5.84
N VAL A 47 4.29 -7.50 4.60
CA VAL A 47 5.05 -6.32 4.24
C VAL A 47 4.38 -5.67 3.03
N HIS A 48 4.22 -4.34 3.08
CA HIS A 48 3.76 -3.52 1.96
C HIS A 48 4.97 -3.06 1.17
N MET A 49 4.98 -3.28 -0.15
CA MET A 49 6.10 -2.90 -1.00
C MET A 49 5.63 -2.13 -2.23
N VAL A 50 6.40 -1.14 -2.65
CA VAL A 50 6.10 -0.32 -3.83
C VAL A 50 7.30 -0.25 -4.75
N ASP A 51 7.10 -0.59 -6.02
CA ASP A 51 8.03 -0.33 -7.12
C ASP A 51 7.86 1.11 -7.59
N LEU A 52 8.66 2.04 -7.04
CA LEU A 52 8.58 3.45 -7.40
C LEU A 52 9.11 3.70 -8.82
N ASP A 53 10.16 2.99 -9.25
CA ASP A 53 10.61 3.02 -10.65
C ASP A 53 9.52 2.50 -11.59
N GLY A 54 8.86 1.40 -11.19
CA GLY A 54 7.75 0.83 -11.94
C GLY A 54 6.57 1.80 -12.04
N SER A 55 6.26 2.53 -10.97
CA SER A 55 5.23 3.57 -11.00
C SER A 55 5.51 4.64 -12.04
N LEU A 56 6.77 5.09 -12.17
CA LEU A 56 7.19 6.08 -13.17
C LEU A 56 7.22 5.52 -14.59
N LYS A 57 7.80 4.32 -14.77
CA LYS A 57 7.95 3.67 -16.08
C LYS A 57 6.68 3.01 -16.58
N LYS A 58 5.70 2.80 -15.69
CA LYS A 58 4.42 2.16 -15.99
C LYS A 58 4.54 0.66 -16.35
N GLU A 59 5.59 0.02 -15.85
CA GLU A 59 5.92 -1.39 -16.02
C GLU A 59 6.73 -1.89 -14.82
N PRO A 60 6.77 -3.20 -14.52
CA PRO A 60 7.63 -3.78 -13.47
C PRO A 60 9.11 -3.50 -13.72
N VAL A 61 9.84 -3.01 -12.69
CA VAL A 61 11.28 -2.70 -12.78
C VAL A 61 12.10 -3.52 -11.78
N ASN A 62 11.73 -3.48 -10.51
CA ASN A 62 12.51 -4.09 -9.42
C ASN A 62 11.99 -5.48 -9.02
N ALA A 63 11.41 -6.24 -9.95
CA ALA A 63 10.67 -7.47 -9.66
C ALA A 63 11.46 -8.48 -8.79
N GLN A 64 12.75 -8.67 -9.07
CA GLN A 64 13.56 -9.64 -8.33
C GLN A 64 13.70 -9.29 -6.85
N THR A 65 13.77 -7.99 -6.50
CA THR A 65 13.84 -7.52 -5.11
C THR A 65 12.62 -7.99 -4.31
N PHE A 66 11.41 -7.81 -4.85
CA PHE A 66 10.17 -8.21 -4.19
C PHE A 66 10.03 -9.72 -4.06
N ILE A 67 10.41 -10.45 -5.11
CA ILE A 67 10.40 -11.91 -5.13
C ILE A 67 11.39 -12.47 -4.10
N ASN A 68 12.58 -11.88 -3.97
CA ASN A 68 13.56 -12.28 -2.96
C ASN A 68 13.03 -12.04 -1.55
N VAL A 69 12.42 -10.88 -1.27
CA VAL A 69 11.81 -10.62 0.04
C VAL A 69 10.76 -11.69 0.38
N ALA A 70 9.84 -12.01 -0.53
CA ALA A 70 8.83 -13.03 -0.30
C ALA A 70 9.42 -14.40 -0.03
N LYS A 71 10.40 -14.85 -0.85
CA LYS A 71 11.00 -16.20 -0.78
C LYS A 71 11.89 -16.38 0.44
N GLU A 72 12.73 -15.39 0.76
CA GLU A 72 13.73 -15.52 1.80
C GLU A 72 13.16 -15.30 3.20
N THR A 73 12.21 -14.39 3.35
CA THR A 73 11.63 -14.08 4.67
C THR A 73 10.38 -14.89 4.99
N GLY A 74 9.64 -15.36 3.98
CA GLY A 74 8.34 -16.00 4.16
C GLY A 74 7.22 -15.02 4.56
N LEU A 75 7.49 -13.70 4.61
CA LEU A 75 6.46 -12.69 4.78
C LEU A 75 5.51 -12.69 3.57
N ARG A 76 4.24 -12.43 3.83
CA ARG A 76 3.29 -12.15 2.76
C ARG A 76 3.58 -10.76 2.22
N VAL A 77 3.92 -10.67 0.94
CA VAL A 77 4.18 -9.40 0.27
C VAL A 77 2.90 -8.94 -0.42
N GLU A 78 2.46 -7.70 -0.12
CA GLU A 78 1.54 -6.97 -0.99
C GLU A 78 2.34 -5.93 -1.78
N LEU A 79 2.17 -5.93 -3.10
CA LEU A 79 3.01 -5.18 -4.04
C LEU A 79 2.20 -4.26 -4.94
N GLY A 80 2.59 -3.00 -4.98
CA GLY A 80 2.12 -1.99 -5.94
C GLY A 80 3.26 -1.38 -6.76
N GLY A 81 2.90 -0.59 -7.75
CA GLY A 81 3.86 0.13 -8.60
C GLY A 81 4.06 -0.51 -9.98
N GLY A 82 3.60 0.18 -11.02
CA GLY A 82 3.83 -0.18 -12.42
C GLY A 82 3.00 -1.34 -12.99
N ILE A 83 2.23 -2.07 -12.18
CA ILE A 83 1.44 -3.25 -12.60
C ILE A 83 0.22 -2.81 -13.38
N ARG A 84 0.14 -3.16 -14.65
CA ARG A 84 -0.88 -2.63 -15.57
C ARG A 84 -1.50 -3.67 -16.51
N THR A 85 -1.03 -4.91 -16.50
CA THR A 85 -1.53 -5.99 -17.37
C THR A 85 -1.82 -7.26 -16.58
N MET A 86 -2.66 -8.14 -17.13
CA MET A 86 -2.87 -9.48 -16.56
C MET A 86 -1.57 -10.28 -16.50
N ASN A 87 -0.69 -10.12 -17.48
CA ASN A 87 0.62 -10.81 -17.48
C ASN A 87 1.50 -10.37 -16.31
N ASP A 88 1.49 -9.07 -15.94
CA ASP A 88 2.24 -8.58 -14.78
C ASP A 88 1.70 -9.19 -13.49
N ILE A 89 0.37 -9.24 -13.36
CA ILE A 89 -0.32 -9.82 -12.19
C ILE A 89 0.03 -11.29 -12.06
N ASP A 90 -0.15 -12.06 -13.14
CA ASP A 90 0.15 -13.49 -13.19
C ASP A 90 1.62 -13.77 -12.87
N PHE A 91 2.53 -13.01 -13.46
CA PHE A 91 3.96 -13.11 -13.19
C PHE A 91 4.29 -12.98 -11.70
N TYR A 92 3.80 -11.95 -11.04
CA TYR A 92 4.09 -11.74 -9.63
C TYR A 92 3.45 -12.79 -8.72
N ILE A 93 2.19 -13.15 -8.96
CA ILE A 93 1.49 -14.15 -8.16
C ILE A 93 2.16 -15.51 -8.27
N ASN A 94 2.55 -15.92 -9.48
CA ASN A 94 3.26 -17.19 -9.71
C ASN A 94 4.70 -17.20 -9.14
N ASN A 95 5.26 -16.02 -8.88
CA ASN A 95 6.56 -15.88 -8.22
C ASN A 95 6.48 -15.67 -6.69
N GLY A 96 5.30 -15.82 -6.08
CA GLY A 96 5.14 -15.85 -4.63
C GLY A 96 4.67 -14.53 -3.98
N ILE A 97 4.35 -13.51 -4.78
CA ILE A 97 3.71 -12.29 -4.24
C ILE A 97 2.28 -12.63 -3.80
N SER A 98 1.95 -12.28 -2.57
CA SER A 98 0.71 -12.69 -1.92
C SER A 98 -0.50 -11.84 -2.31
N ARG A 99 -0.27 -10.56 -2.67
CA ARG A 99 -1.32 -9.62 -3.07
C ARG A 99 -0.77 -8.57 -4.02
N ILE A 100 -1.52 -8.28 -5.07
CA ILE A 100 -1.23 -7.22 -6.04
C ILE A 100 -2.10 -6.01 -5.74
N ILE A 101 -1.51 -4.83 -5.75
CA ILE A 101 -2.20 -3.56 -5.53
C ILE A 101 -2.31 -2.83 -6.86
N LEU A 102 -3.54 -2.65 -7.32
CA LEU A 102 -3.85 -1.91 -8.54
C LEU A 102 -4.28 -0.48 -8.16
N GLY A 103 -3.42 0.51 -8.48
CA GLY A 103 -3.67 1.92 -8.20
C GLY A 103 -4.36 2.62 -9.39
N SER A 104 -3.60 3.35 -10.21
CA SER A 104 -4.12 4.15 -11.34
C SER A 104 -5.03 3.38 -12.30
N VAL A 105 -4.80 2.09 -12.49
CA VAL A 105 -5.64 1.24 -13.36
C VAL A 105 -7.06 1.05 -12.81
N ALA A 106 -7.28 1.16 -11.50
CA ALA A 106 -8.61 1.05 -10.92
C ALA A 106 -9.55 2.16 -11.44
N LEU A 107 -8.99 3.34 -11.71
CA LEU A 107 -9.75 4.44 -12.30
C LEU A 107 -9.75 4.41 -13.84
N LYS A 108 -8.59 4.11 -14.45
CA LYS A 108 -8.38 4.23 -15.90
C LYS A 108 -8.83 3.01 -16.71
N ASN A 109 -8.78 1.81 -16.12
CA ASN A 109 -9.15 0.55 -16.76
C ASN A 109 -9.82 -0.41 -15.75
N PRO A 110 -11.04 -0.13 -15.29
CA PRO A 110 -11.75 -0.96 -14.33
C PRO A 110 -12.02 -2.39 -14.81
N GLU A 111 -12.06 -2.62 -16.13
CA GLU A 111 -12.24 -3.96 -16.69
C GLU A 111 -11.03 -4.87 -16.37
N LEU A 112 -9.80 -4.33 -16.36
CA LEU A 112 -8.63 -5.08 -15.91
C LEU A 112 -8.78 -5.53 -14.44
N VAL A 113 -9.30 -4.64 -13.58
CA VAL A 113 -9.51 -4.97 -12.16
C VAL A 113 -10.54 -6.10 -12.04
N LYS A 114 -11.64 -6.02 -12.79
CA LYS A 114 -12.69 -7.03 -12.82
C LYS A 114 -12.17 -8.40 -13.30
N GLU A 115 -11.36 -8.42 -14.35
CA GLU A 115 -10.72 -9.63 -14.87
C GLU A 115 -9.76 -10.22 -13.82
N ALA A 116 -8.91 -9.39 -13.23
CA ALA A 116 -7.95 -9.80 -12.22
C ALA A 116 -8.64 -10.36 -10.96
N VAL A 117 -9.71 -9.71 -10.48
CA VAL A 117 -10.49 -10.21 -9.32
C VAL A 117 -11.18 -11.54 -9.65
N LYS A 118 -11.70 -11.71 -10.86
CA LYS A 118 -12.31 -12.97 -11.28
C LYS A 118 -11.31 -14.13 -11.25
N GLU A 119 -10.05 -13.89 -11.59
CA GLU A 119 -9.01 -14.92 -11.69
C GLU A 119 -8.28 -15.15 -10.37
N PHE A 120 -7.95 -14.07 -9.65
CA PHE A 120 -7.07 -14.11 -8.49
C PHE A 120 -7.77 -13.79 -7.16
N GLU A 121 -9.05 -13.45 -7.19
CA GLU A 121 -9.89 -13.23 -6.00
C GLU A 121 -9.28 -12.24 -4.98
N SER A 122 -9.12 -12.69 -3.73
CA SER A 122 -8.59 -11.89 -2.62
C SER A 122 -7.10 -11.52 -2.73
N LYS A 123 -6.42 -12.04 -3.76
CA LYS A 123 -5.04 -11.64 -4.06
C LYS A 123 -4.97 -10.29 -4.79
N ILE A 124 -6.11 -9.70 -5.14
CA ILE A 124 -6.17 -8.37 -5.72
C ILE A 124 -6.66 -7.37 -4.67
N ALA A 125 -5.92 -6.30 -4.49
CA ALA A 125 -6.31 -5.12 -3.76
C ALA A 125 -6.30 -3.90 -4.67
N VAL A 126 -7.07 -2.87 -4.30
CA VAL A 126 -7.06 -1.58 -4.99
C VAL A 126 -6.47 -0.51 -4.09
N GLY A 127 -5.51 0.26 -4.62
CA GLY A 127 -5.00 1.47 -4.01
C GLY A 127 -5.85 2.67 -4.44
N ILE A 128 -6.42 3.39 -3.47
CA ILE A 128 -7.14 4.65 -3.67
C ILE A 128 -6.35 5.74 -2.97
N ASP A 129 -5.61 6.50 -3.74
CA ASP A 129 -4.83 7.62 -3.25
C ASP A 129 -5.63 8.91 -3.47
N ALA A 130 -5.90 9.65 -2.41
CA ALA A 130 -6.70 10.87 -2.48
C ALA A 130 -5.92 12.10 -2.06
N LYS A 131 -6.12 13.19 -2.80
CA LYS A 131 -5.67 14.54 -2.41
C LYS A 131 -6.91 15.37 -2.10
N SER A 132 -7.08 15.71 -0.83
CA SER A 132 -8.36 16.16 -0.30
C SER A 132 -9.40 15.04 -0.47
N GLU A 133 -10.44 15.26 -1.26
CA GLU A 133 -11.55 14.31 -1.44
C GLU A 133 -11.52 13.58 -2.79
N TYR A 134 -10.54 13.88 -3.66
CA TYR A 134 -10.52 13.38 -5.04
C TYR A 134 -9.34 12.46 -5.29
N VAL A 135 -9.61 11.43 -6.08
CA VAL A 135 -8.61 10.42 -6.44
C VAL A 135 -7.50 11.03 -7.27
N ALA A 136 -6.26 10.70 -6.93
CA ALA A 136 -5.08 11.00 -7.72
C ALA A 136 -4.52 9.73 -8.37
N THR A 137 -3.92 9.88 -9.54
CA THR A 137 -3.33 8.80 -10.32
C THR A 137 -1.93 9.15 -10.82
N GLU A 138 -1.27 8.20 -11.48
CA GLU A 138 0.04 8.38 -12.10
C GLU A 138 1.12 8.88 -11.10
N GLY A 139 1.24 8.18 -9.96
CA GLY A 139 2.19 8.59 -8.91
C GLY A 139 1.84 9.93 -8.28
N TRP A 140 0.52 10.22 -8.16
CA TRP A 140 -0.07 11.43 -7.54
C TRP A 140 0.08 12.71 -8.35
N VAL A 141 0.51 12.61 -9.62
CA VAL A 141 0.69 13.77 -10.52
C VAL A 141 -0.63 14.23 -11.11
N GLU A 142 -1.51 13.29 -11.48
CA GLU A 142 -2.79 13.59 -12.07
C GLU A 142 -3.90 13.56 -11.01
N LYS A 143 -4.68 14.64 -10.91
CA LYS A 143 -5.89 14.72 -10.08
C LYS A 143 -7.13 14.47 -10.93
N SER A 144 -8.01 13.58 -10.46
CA SER A 144 -9.32 13.35 -11.09
C SER A 144 -10.41 14.19 -10.41
N ASP A 145 -11.61 14.15 -10.97
CA ASP A 145 -12.86 14.66 -10.39
C ASP A 145 -13.68 13.57 -9.69
N VAL A 146 -13.11 12.36 -9.55
CA VAL A 146 -13.78 11.24 -8.91
C VAL A 146 -13.54 11.28 -7.40
N TYR A 147 -14.64 11.34 -6.64
CA TYR A 147 -14.62 11.26 -5.20
C TYR A 147 -14.15 9.87 -4.73
N PHE A 148 -13.33 9.79 -3.69
CA PHE A 148 -12.68 8.53 -3.30
C PHE A 148 -13.67 7.41 -2.94
N THR A 149 -14.80 7.72 -2.28
CA THR A 149 -15.81 6.70 -1.95
C THR A 149 -16.58 6.23 -3.17
N ASN A 150 -16.71 7.06 -4.21
CA ASN A 150 -17.33 6.63 -5.47
C ASN A 150 -16.47 5.61 -6.19
N LEU A 151 -15.14 5.78 -6.18
CA LEU A 151 -14.24 4.76 -6.73
C LEU A 151 -14.28 3.50 -5.88
N ALA A 152 -14.29 3.62 -4.54
CA ALA A 152 -14.38 2.47 -3.64
C ALA A 152 -15.61 1.60 -3.93
N LYS A 153 -16.78 2.22 -4.08
CA LYS A 153 -18.03 1.52 -4.43
C LYS A 153 -17.94 0.82 -5.79
N ARG A 154 -17.40 1.50 -6.82
CA ARG A 154 -17.20 0.87 -8.13
C ARG A 154 -16.28 -0.36 -8.05
N MET A 155 -15.26 -0.32 -7.19
CA MET A 155 -14.33 -1.45 -6.99
C MET A 155 -14.99 -2.57 -6.20
N GLU A 156 -15.81 -2.26 -5.21
CA GLU A 156 -16.64 -3.24 -4.52
C GLU A 156 -17.59 -3.96 -5.49
N ASP A 157 -18.27 -3.20 -6.40
CA ASP A 157 -19.19 -3.74 -7.40
C ASP A 157 -18.53 -4.74 -8.36
N VAL A 158 -17.23 -4.57 -8.66
CA VAL A 158 -16.47 -5.52 -9.49
C VAL A 158 -15.84 -6.65 -8.67
N GLY A 159 -16.08 -6.71 -7.36
CA GLY A 159 -15.72 -7.82 -6.48
C GLY A 159 -14.44 -7.65 -5.67
N VAL A 160 -13.82 -6.47 -5.68
CA VAL A 160 -12.66 -6.16 -4.82
C VAL A 160 -13.02 -6.34 -3.36
N LYS A 161 -12.14 -6.99 -2.58
CA LYS A 161 -12.32 -7.23 -1.14
C LYS A 161 -11.40 -6.41 -0.26
N ASN A 162 -10.30 -5.91 -0.79
CA ASN A 162 -9.29 -5.17 -0.04
C ASN A 162 -9.01 -3.83 -0.73
N ILE A 163 -9.14 -2.74 0.02
CA ILE A 163 -8.84 -1.38 -0.44
C ILE A 163 -7.80 -0.75 0.49
N ILE A 164 -6.74 -0.23 -0.08
CA ILE A 164 -5.76 0.59 0.62
C ILE A 164 -6.11 2.05 0.33
N PHE A 165 -6.42 2.80 1.38
CA PHE A 165 -6.74 4.22 1.24
C PHE A 165 -5.58 5.08 1.76
N THR A 166 -5.03 5.92 0.87
CA THR A 166 -3.93 6.85 1.19
C THR A 166 -4.42 8.30 1.14
N ASP A 167 -4.32 9.01 2.27
CA ASP A 167 -4.35 10.48 2.22
C ASP A 167 -2.96 11.01 1.87
N ILE A 168 -2.79 11.44 0.61
CA ILE A 168 -1.52 11.98 0.09
C ILE A 168 -1.00 13.16 0.92
N SER A 169 -1.89 13.98 1.46
CA SER A 169 -1.50 15.16 2.25
C SER A 169 -0.85 14.78 3.58
N ARG A 170 -1.11 13.58 4.07
CA ARG A 170 -0.57 13.02 5.32
C ARG A 170 0.63 12.12 5.10
N ASP A 171 0.83 11.60 3.88
CA ASP A 171 1.90 10.65 3.64
C ASP A 171 3.28 11.24 3.89
N GLY A 172 4.11 10.51 4.65
CA GLY A 172 5.46 10.93 5.05
C GLY A 172 5.52 12.11 6.03
N THR A 173 4.39 12.62 6.59
CA THR A 173 4.38 13.83 7.43
C THR A 173 4.49 13.57 8.93
N LEU A 174 4.15 12.37 9.42
CA LEU A 174 4.05 12.05 10.85
C LEU A 174 3.07 12.99 11.61
N THR A 175 1.92 13.30 10.99
CA THR A 175 0.90 14.18 11.58
C THR A 175 -0.38 13.46 12.01
N GLY A 176 -0.35 12.14 12.00
CA GLY A 176 -1.49 11.27 12.25
C GLY A 176 -2.30 10.97 10.98
N PRO A 177 -2.99 9.82 10.92
CA PRO A 177 -3.84 9.44 9.80
C PRO A 177 -5.10 10.32 9.72
N ASN A 178 -5.69 10.43 8.53
CA ASN A 178 -6.95 11.14 8.33
C ASN A 178 -8.15 10.26 8.75
N LEU A 179 -8.46 10.28 10.04
CA LEU A 179 -9.50 9.42 10.60
C LEU A 179 -10.89 9.72 10.01
N GLU A 180 -11.17 10.95 9.61
CA GLU A 180 -12.45 11.34 9.03
C GLU A 180 -12.68 10.62 7.71
N GLN A 181 -11.78 10.75 6.76
CA GLN A 181 -11.88 10.08 5.46
C GLN A 181 -11.79 8.54 5.57
N LEU A 182 -10.97 8.03 6.52
CA LEU A 182 -10.89 6.59 6.77
C LEU A 182 -12.19 6.01 7.30
N VAL A 183 -12.88 6.71 8.18
CA VAL A 183 -14.22 6.31 8.68
C VAL A 183 -15.25 6.43 7.56
N GLU A 184 -15.17 7.49 6.74
CA GLU A 184 -16.08 7.68 5.63
C GLU A 184 -15.99 6.53 4.61
N ILE A 185 -14.78 6.19 4.15
CA ILE A 185 -14.62 5.08 3.20
C ILE A 185 -14.98 3.73 3.81
N ASN A 186 -14.62 3.49 5.09
CA ASN A 186 -14.94 2.24 5.78
C ASN A 186 -16.46 2.04 5.98
N ASN A 187 -17.23 3.12 6.08
CA ASN A 187 -18.68 3.06 6.16
C ASN A 187 -19.35 2.99 4.78
N ALA A 188 -18.65 3.38 3.71
CA ALA A 188 -19.20 3.46 2.36
C ALA A 188 -19.23 2.10 1.64
N VAL A 189 -18.38 1.15 2.03
CA VAL A 189 -18.20 -0.18 1.42
C VAL A 189 -18.05 -1.27 2.48
N SER A 190 -18.23 -2.53 2.07
CA SER A 190 -18.00 -3.72 2.92
C SER A 190 -16.58 -4.30 2.77
N CYS A 191 -15.75 -3.68 1.93
CA CYS A 191 -14.36 -4.09 1.75
C CYS A 191 -13.52 -3.89 3.00
N ASP A 192 -12.49 -4.70 3.16
CA ASP A 192 -11.44 -4.51 4.15
C ASP A 192 -10.63 -3.25 3.83
N ILE A 193 -10.68 -2.23 4.70
CA ILE A 193 -9.97 -0.96 4.50
C ILE A 193 -8.66 -0.95 5.27
N THR A 194 -7.56 -0.74 4.55
CA THR A 194 -6.21 -0.51 5.11
C THR A 194 -5.87 0.97 5.04
N ALA A 195 -5.56 1.55 6.20
CA ALA A 195 -5.16 2.96 6.32
C ALA A 195 -3.72 3.16 5.84
N SER A 196 -3.49 4.18 5.02
CA SER A 196 -2.17 4.61 4.56
C SER A 196 -2.01 6.12 4.67
N GLY A 197 -0.79 6.56 5.01
CA GLY A 197 -0.44 7.97 5.19
C GLY A 197 -0.62 8.49 6.63
N GLY A 198 0.44 9.08 7.16
CA GLY A 198 0.43 9.85 8.41
C GLY A 198 0.56 9.05 9.71
N VAL A 199 0.47 7.73 9.72
CA VAL A 199 0.62 6.92 10.96
C VAL A 199 1.94 7.26 11.64
N THR A 200 1.86 7.72 12.91
CA THR A 200 2.99 8.29 13.64
C THR A 200 3.43 7.45 14.83
N ASN A 201 2.48 6.96 15.61
CA ASN A 201 2.78 6.30 16.89
C ASN A 201 1.70 5.30 17.28
N ILE A 202 1.89 4.63 18.41
CA ILE A 202 0.98 3.58 18.91
C ILE A 202 -0.46 4.08 19.18
N ASN A 203 -0.64 5.35 19.49
CA ASN A 203 -1.98 5.89 19.73
C ASN A 203 -2.78 5.98 18.42
N ASP A 204 -2.10 6.22 17.29
CA ASP A 204 -2.78 6.20 15.98
C ASP A 204 -3.23 4.77 15.63
N ILE A 205 -2.39 3.75 15.90
CA ILE A 205 -2.75 2.35 15.74
C ILE A 205 -4.00 2.00 16.56
N ARG A 206 -4.04 2.42 17.84
CA ARG A 206 -5.21 2.20 18.71
C ARG A 206 -6.46 2.90 18.20
N LYS A 207 -6.34 4.14 17.69
CA LYS A 207 -7.44 4.88 17.09
C LYS A 207 -7.99 4.17 15.85
N LEU A 208 -7.11 3.74 14.93
CA LEU A 208 -7.51 3.01 13.72
C LEU A 208 -8.21 1.70 14.07
N LYS A 209 -7.67 0.93 15.02
CA LYS A 209 -8.29 -0.29 15.53
C LYS A 209 -9.69 -0.04 16.12
N SER A 210 -9.87 1.05 16.88
CA SER A 210 -11.16 1.42 17.45
C SER A 210 -12.23 1.79 16.42
N LYS A 211 -11.82 2.07 15.17
CA LYS A 211 -12.70 2.34 14.02
C LYS A 211 -12.91 1.11 13.15
N ASN A 212 -12.50 -0.07 13.61
CA ASN A 212 -12.64 -1.35 12.90
C ASN A 212 -11.95 -1.38 11.53
N LEU A 213 -10.85 -0.63 11.35
CA LEU A 213 -10.04 -0.73 10.14
C LEU A 213 -9.36 -2.10 10.09
N TYR A 214 -9.25 -2.66 8.88
CA TYR A 214 -8.62 -3.96 8.64
C TYR A 214 -7.12 -3.91 8.92
N GLY A 215 -6.43 -2.85 8.47
CA GLY A 215 -5.00 -2.72 8.61
C GLY A 215 -4.49 -1.29 8.62
N ALA A 216 -3.20 -1.15 8.89
CA ALA A 216 -2.46 0.11 8.81
C ALA A 216 -1.09 -0.09 8.17
N ILE A 217 -0.77 0.72 7.16
CA ILE A 217 0.56 0.79 6.56
C ILE A 217 1.40 1.76 7.40
N CYS A 218 2.56 1.29 7.84
CA CYS A 218 3.50 2.03 8.65
C CYS A 218 4.84 2.12 7.91
N GLY A 219 5.18 3.30 7.43
CA GLY A 219 6.44 3.56 6.74
C GLY A 219 7.38 4.41 7.58
N LYS A 220 7.34 5.73 7.40
CA LYS A 220 8.25 6.70 8.02
C LYS A 220 8.37 6.53 9.53
N SER A 221 7.27 6.29 10.22
CA SER A 221 7.25 6.13 11.69
C SER A 221 8.14 4.98 12.21
N ILE A 222 8.33 3.93 11.41
CA ILE A 222 9.20 2.81 11.76
C ILE A 222 10.68 3.24 11.61
N TYR A 223 11.02 3.85 10.48
CA TYR A 223 12.40 4.26 10.18
C TYR A 223 12.87 5.43 11.07
N GLU A 224 11.98 6.33 11.46
CA GLU A 224 12.25 7.43 12.41
C GLU A 224 12.17 6.98 13.89
N GLY A 225 11.75 5.74 14.15
CA GLY A 225 11.66 5.19 15.51
C GLY A 225 10.53 5.78 16.37
N THR A 226 9.54 6.48 15.76
CA THR A 226 8.38 7.03 16.49
C THR A 226 7.31 5.99 16.77
N LEU A 227 7.34 4.85 16.06
CA LEU A 227 6.48 3.69 16.27
C LEU A 227 7.34 2.43 16.47
N ASP A 228 7.24 1.83 17.64
CA ASP A 228 7.78 0.50 17.88
C ASP A 228 6.92 -0.55 17.19
N LEU A 229 7.52 -1.28 16.24
CA LEU A 229 6.78 -2.20 15.37
C LEU A 229 6.23 -3.39 16.15
N LYS A 230 6.97 -3.89 17.16
CA LYS A 230 6.50 -5.00 18.01
C LYS A 230 5.27 -4.59 18.82
N GLN A 231 5.30 -3.40 19.44
CA GLN A 231 4.13 -2.88 20.15
C GLN A 231 2.93 -2.67 19.20
N ALA A 232 3.18 -2.23 17.96
CA ALA A 232 2.11 -2.04 16.98
C ALA A 232 1.44 -3.36 16.60
N VAL A 233 2.22 -4.44 16.45
CA VAL A 233 1.69 -5.79 16.13
C VAL A 233 0.88 -6.38 17.28
N GLU A 234 1.27 -6.11 18.53
CA GLU A 234 0.61 -6.62 19.74
C GLU A 234 -0.63 -5.79 20.14
N ALA A 235 -0.79 -4.56 19.64
CA ALA A 235 -1.91 -3.67 19.95
C ALA A 235 -3.21 -4.12 19.27
#